data_fa0c23a3d4ce2aeb714705a421e7fab2
#
_entry.id   fa0c23a3d4ce2aeb714705a421e7fab2
#
_cell.length_a   1.000
_cell.length_b   1.000
_cell.length_c   1.000
_cell.angle_alpha   90.00
_cell.angle_beta   90.00
_cell.angle_gamma   90.00
#
_symmetry.space_group_name_H-M   'P 1'
#
loop_
_entity.id
_entity.type
_entity.pdbx_description
1 polymer ?
#
loop_
_entity_poly.entity_id
_entity_poly.type
_entity_poly.pdbx_seq_one_letter_code
_entity_poly.pdbx_strand_id
1 'polypeptide(L)'
;MVICYRKKMLRLAQIWFYGSREEFRRSGKEEAAMAKKADIAFYHGIREPESGPFCLKQTFHSRFSDLTLPEETLFLQISKTGRNEVRRSEKDGAEREFFDSGELLERPEILEGLAEMYRRMYASKGKEAFMNLEQMRAYAREGALYCSRVRKDGEDLVYHSYLADETCARLLHSVSDFRESQDGALISRANRGLHWEDMKRFAKKGLSVYDWGGISNPEAPN
;
A
#
# COMPACT_ATOMS: atom_id res chain seq x y z
N MET A 1 14.36 2.74 5.59
CA MET A 1 14.09 3.74 4.53
C MET A 1 13.55 5.03 5.13
N VAL A 2 14.09 6.16 4.75
CA VAL A 2 13.62 7.51 5.14
C VAL A 2 13.27 8.31 3.91
N ILE A 3 12.04 8.81 3.85
CA ILE A 3 11.53 9.57 2.71
C ILE A 3 11.07 10.94 3.20
N CYS A 4 11.66 11.99 2.66
CA CYS A 4 11.36 13.37 3.04
C CYS A 4 10.61 14.10 1.93
N TYR A 5 9.60 14.87 2.32
CA TYR A 5 8.86 15.74 1.40
C TYR A 5 8.35 17.00 2.12
N ARG A 6 7.86 17.96 1.37
CA ARG A 6 7.24 19.18 1.91
C ARG A 6 5.72 19.11 1.74
N LYS A 7 5.02 19.53 2.78
CA LYS A 7 3.58 19.80 2.72
C LYS A 7 3.34 21.21 3.27
N LYS A 8 2.99 22.12 2.38
CA LYS A 8 2.97 23.57 2.67
C LYS A 8 4.34 24.01 3.18
N MET A 9 4.43 24.59 4.39
CA MET A 9 5.67 25.08 4.99
C MET A 9 6.44 24.01 5.78
N LEU A 10 5.83 22.85 6.06
CA LEU A 10 6.41 21.81 6.90
C LEU A 10 7.26 20.83 6.07
N ARG A 11 8.41 20.47 6.61
CA ARG A 11 9.24 19.33 6.16
C ARG A 11 8.83 18.10 6.95
N LEU A 12 8.40 17.07 6.24
CA LEU A 12 7.93 15.82 6.81
C LEU A 12 8.90 14.70 6.46
N ALA A 13 9.17 13.81 7.42
CA ALA A 13 9.91 12.58 7.20
C ALA A 13 9.00 11.37 7.46
N GLN A 14 8.97 10.43 6.53
CA GLN A 14 8.33 9.12 6.66
C GLN A 14 9.42 8.07 6.84
N ILE A 15 9.38 7.34 7.94
CA ILE A 15 10.37 6.35 8.33
C ILE A 15 9.70 4.98 8.35
N TRP A 16 10.12 4.12 7.41
CA TRP A 16 9.49 2.84 7.13
C TRP A 16 10.46 1.67 7.27
N PHE A 17 9.93 0.48 7.56
CA PHE A 17 10.63 -0.80 7.56
C PHE A 17 11.73 -0.97 8.63
N TYR A 18 11.71 -0.15 9.68
CA TYR A 18 12.53 -0.35 10.87
C TYR A 18 11.68 -0.94 11.99
N GLY A 19 12.12 -2.06 12.58
CA GLY A 19 11.40 -2.70 13.68
C GLY A 19 11.45 -1.90 14.98
N SER A 20 12.49 -1.07 15.16
CA SER A 20 12.65 -0.20 16.33
C SER A 20 13.35 1.11 15.98
N ARG A 21 13.23 2.11 16.89
CA ARG A 21 13.98 3.37 16.74
C ARG A 21 15.49 3.16 16.93
N GLU A 22 15.88 2.15 17.67
CA GLU A 22 17.30 1.80 17.87
C GLU A 22 17.89 1.23 16.57
N GLU A 23 17.17 0.35 15.90
CA GLU A 23 17.54 -0.14 14.55
C GLU A 23 17.68 1.02 13.58
N PHE A 24 16.72 1.93 13.54
CA PHE A 24 16.80 3.15 12.73
C PHE A 24 18.04 4.00 13.07
N ARG A 25 18.37 4.19 14.36
CA ARG A 25 19.56 4.96 14.77
C ARG A 25 20.87 4.29 14.33
N ARG A 26 20.87 2.98 14.15
CA ARG A 26 22.03 2.20 13.68
C ARG A 26 22.17 2.15 12.17
N SER A 27 21.07 2.36 11.42
CA SER A 27 21.01 2.16 9.96
C SER A 27 21.83 3.14 9.12
N GLY A 28 22.25 4.24 9.69
CA GLY A 28 23.15 5.17 8.99
C GLY A 28 23.04 6.61 9.45
N LYS A 29 24.19 7.30 9.40
CA LYS A 29 24.26 8.73 9.78
C LYS A 29 23.47 9.63 8.85
N GLU A 30 23.38 9.29 7.56
CA GLU A 30 22.67 10.07 6.55
C GLU A 30 21.16 10.07 6.74
N GLU A 31 20.55 8.88 6.89
CA GLU A 31 19.11 8.76 7.12
C GLU A 31 18.68 9.42 8.43
N ALA A 32 19.46 9.23 9.49
CA ALA A 32 19.22 9.90 10.76
C ALA A 32 19.36 11.43 10.64
N ALA A 33 20.29 11.93 9.84
CA ALA A 33 20.46 13.36 9.57
C ALA A 33 19.31 13.94 8.74
N MET A 34 18.78 13.17 7.78
CA MET A 34 17.60 13.55 7.01
C MET A 34 16.36 13.68 7.90
N ALA A 35 16.12 12.69 8.75
CA ALA A 35 14.98 12.70 9.68
C ALA A 35 15.08 13.85 10.71
N LYS A 36 16.28 14.19 11.19
CA LYS A 36 16.51 15.31 12.12
C LYS A 36 16.21 16.69 11.52
N LYS A 37 16.26 16.84 10.20
CA LYS A 37 15.93 18.08 9.49
C LYS A 37 14.42 18.25 9.26
N ALA A 38 13.62 17.25 9.54
CA ALA A 38 12.16 17.32 9.42
C ALA A 38 11.55 18.04 10.63
N ASP A 39 10.47 18.78 10.37
CA ASP A 39 9.69 19.42 11.42
C ASP A 39 8.79 18.37 12.13
N ILE A 40 8.35 17.33 11.38
CA ILE A 40 7.58 16.19 11.91
C ILE A 40 8.13 14.90 11.28
N ALA A 41 8.39 13.89 12.11
CA ALA A 41 8.80 12.56 11.69
C ALA A 41 7.73 11.52 12.06
N PHE A 42 7.32 10.73 11.06
CA PHE A 42 6.38 9.64 11.22
C PHE A 42 7.13 8.31 11.15
N TYR A 43 7.08 7.56 12.24
CA TYR A 43 7.67 6.23 12.34
C TYR A 43 6.57 5.18 12.15
N HIS A 44 6.70 4.34 11.13
CA HIS A 44 5.72 3.33 10.77
C HIS A 44 6.19 1.93 11.13
N GLY A 45 5.29 1.14 11.74
CA GLY A 45 5.54 -0.27 12.03
C GLY A 45 6.53 -0.54 13.17
N ILE A 46 6.82 0.45 14.02
CA ILE A 46 7.67 0.26 15.20
C ILE A 46 6.95 -0.58 16.25
N ARG A 47 7.55 -1.70 16.66
CA ARG A 47 6.99 -2.64 17.64
C ARG A 47 7.01 -2.08 19.07
N GLU A 48 8.07 -1.35 19.42
CA GLU A 48 8.29 -0.80 20.75
C GLU A 48 8.46 0.72 20.66
N PRO A 49 7.34 1.49 20.57
CA PRO A 49 7.44 2.94 20.46
C PRO A 49 7.86 3.56 21.78
N GLU A 50 8.92 4.37 21.76
CA GLU A 50 9.32 5.20 22.89
C GLU A 50 8.23 6.22 23.21
N SER A 51 8.07 6.52 24.53
CA SER A 51 7.25 7.62 25.00
C SER A 51 8.09 8.87 25.21
N GLY A 52 7.57 10.02 24.90
CA GLY A 52 8.25 11.28 25.13
C GLY A 52 7.33 12.47 24.92
N PRO A 53 7.75 13.66 25.35
CA PRO A 53 7.02 14.88 25.04
C PRO A 53 6.92 15.04 23.52
N PHE A 54 5.78 15.50 23.03
CA PHE A 54 5.48 15.69 21.60
C PHE A 54 5.45 14.39 20.75
N CYS A 55 5.31 13.20 21.38
CA CYS A 55 5.10 11.95 20.70
C CYS A 55 3.63 11.54 20.73
N LEU A 56 3.00 11.39 19.57
CA LEU A 56 1.70 10.76 19.42
C LEU A 56 1.90 9.30 19.00
N LYS A 57 1.16 8.39 19.62
CA LYS A 57 1.18 6.96 19.30
C LYS A 57 -0.18 6.54 18.77
N GLN A 58 -0.15 5.72 17.74
CA GLN A 58 -1.33 5.06 17.21
C GLN A 58 -1.04 3.58 17.07
N THR A 59 -1.87 2.75 17.69
CA THR A 59 -1.80 1.29 17.50
C THR A 59 -2.29 0.95 16.11
N PHE A 60 -1.56 0.05 15.46
CA PHE A 60 -1.82 -0.37 14.09
C PHE A 60 -1.74 -1.90 14.02
N HIS A 61 -2.76 -2.53 13.44
CA HIS A 61 -2.79 -3.97 13.23
C HIS A 61 -2.58 -4.25 11.74
N SER A 62 -1.70 -5.19 11.42
CA SER A 62 -1.45 -5.65 10.06
C SER A 62 -1.38 -7.18 10.01
N ARG A 63 -1.56 -7.73 8.83
CA ARG A 63 -1.36 -9.14 8.51
C ARG A 63 -0.25 -9.27 7.49
N PHE A 64 0.52 -10.35 7.58
CA PHE A 64 1.61 -10.65 6.67
C PHE A 64 1.33 -11.95 5.93
N SER A 65 1.75 -12.00 4.66
CA SER A 65 1.88 -13.23 3.89
C SER A 65 3.34 -13.46 3.56
N ASP A 66 3.81 -14.69 3.74
CA ASP A 66 5.19 -15.10 3.45
C ASP A 66 5.33 -15.42 1.97
N LEU A 67 5.99 -14.53 1.23
CA LEU A 67 6.21 -14.67 -0.21
C LEU A 67 7.36 -15.64 -0.57
N THR A 68 8.10 -16.15 0.40
CA THR A 68 9.15 -17.17 0.17
C THR A 68 8.56 -18.56 -0.05
N LEU A 69 7.29 -18.74 0.26
CA LEU A 69 6.57 -19.99 0.06
C LEU A 69 6.31 -20.27 -1.43
N PRO A 70 6.30 -21.53 -1.84
CA PRO A 70 5.85 -21.90 -3.19
C PRO A 70 4.46 -21.32 -3.49
N GLU A 71 4.24 -20.90 -4.74
CA GLU A 71 3.00 -20.25 -5.18
C GLU A 71 1.76 -21.06 -4.80
N GLU A 72 1.79 -22.39 -4.97
CA GLU A 72 0.69 -23.27 -4.61
C GLU A 72 0.39 -23.23 -3.10
N THR A 73 1.42 -23.23 -2.26
CA THR A 73 1.28 -23.16 -0.81
C THR A 73 0.70 -21.82 -0.38
N LEU A 74 1.20 -20.73 -0.96
CA LEU A 74 0.68 -19.38 -0.72
C LEU A 74 -0.79 -19.28 -1.14
N PHE A 75 -1.14 -19.84 -2.30
CA PHE A 75 -2.53 -19.85 -2.79
C PHE A 75 -3.46 -20.64 -1.86
N LEU A 76 -3.00 -21.76 -1.30
CA LEU A 76 -3.78 -22.57 -0.36
C LEU A 76 -4.07 -21.85 0.97
N GLN A 77 -3.28 -20.87 1.37
CA GLN A 77 -3.56 -20.02 2.54
C GLN A 77 -4.76 -19.10 2.33
N ILE A 78 -5.13 -18.82 1.09
CA ILE A 78 -6.34 -18.08 0.76
C ILE A 78 -7.57 -18.97 1.07
N SER A 79 -8.63 -18.39 1.65
CA SER A 79 -9.87 -19.12 1.89
C SER A 79 -10.43 -19.75 0.62
N LYS A 80 -11.21 -20.85 0.74
CA LYS A 80 -11.84 -21.53 -0.40
C LYS A 80 -12.63 -20.55 -1.28
N THR A 81 -13.41 -19.67 -0.67
CA THR A 81 -14.17 -18.65 -1.39
C THR A 81 -13.23 -17.68 -2.13
N GLY A 82 -12.18 -17.20 -1.45
CA GLY A 82 -11.18 -16.30 -2.06
C GLY A 82 -10.48 -16.93 -3.27
N ARG A 83 -10.06 -18.21 -3.17
CA ARG A 83 -9.47 -18.93 -4.30
C ARG A 83 -10.41 -19.07 -5.49
N ASN A 84 -11.70 -19.33 -5.24
CA ASN A 84 -12.70 -19.39 -6.30
C ASN A 84 -12.89 -18.04 -6.97
N GLU A 85 -12.87 -16.94 -6.22
CA GLU A 85 -13.00 -15.61 -6.77
C GLU A 85 -11.76 -15.18 -7.58
N VAL A 86 -10.55 -15.52 -7.12
CA VAL A 86 -9.31 -15.31 -7.89
C VAL A 86 -9.41 -16.04 -9.24
N ARG A 87 -9.76 -17.34 -9.25
CA ARG A 87 -9.92 -18.11 -10.51
C ARG A 87 -11.00 -17.54 -11.43
N ARG A 88 -12.09 -17.03 -10.87
CA ARG A 88 -13.15 -16.38 -11.66
C ARG A 88 -12.70 -15.05 -12.23
N SER A 89 -11.92 -14.28 -11.47
CA SER A 89 -11.40 -12.99 -11.93
C SER A 89 -10.48 -13.11 -13.15
N GLU A 90 -9.83 -14.27 -13.35
CA GLU A 90 -9.03 -14.55 -14.55
C GLU A 90 -9.90 -14.68 -15.81
N LYS A 91 -11.18 -15.03 -15.65
CA LYS A 91 -12.15 -15.22 -16.74
C LYS A 91 -13.02 -13.99 -17.01
N ASP A 92 -12.96 -12.97 -16.15
CA ASP A 92 -13.78 -11.76 -16.25
C ASP A 92 -13.36 -10.83 -17.42
N GLY A 93 -12.22 -11.12 -18.10
CA GLY A 93 -11.73 -10.36 -19.25
C GLY A 93 -11.22 -8.95 -18.87
N ALA A 94 -10.88 -8.74 -17.60
CA ALA A 94 -10.33 -7.48 -17.13
C ALA A 94 -8.80 -7.45 -17.27
N GLU A 95 -8.27 -6.31 -17.69
CA GLU A 95 -6.84 -6.04 -17.82
C GLU A 95 -6.22 -5.72 -16.45
N ARG A 96 -5.03 -6.24 -16.19
CA ARG A 96 -4.26 -5.97 -14.96
C ARG A 96 -2.93 -5.35 -15.30
N GLU A 97 -2.71 -4.16 -14.80
CA GLU A 97 -1.48 -3.40 -15.00
C GLU A 97 -0.75 -3.24 -13.67
N PHE A 98 0.57 -3.14 -13.75
CA PHE A 98 1.44 -2.94 -12.59
C PHE A 98 2.51 -1.95 -12.98
N PHE A 99 2.66 -0.92 -12.19
CA PHE A 99 3.55 0.22 -12.43
C PHE A 99 4.59 0.31 -11.33
N ASP A 100 5.84 0.45 -11.72
CA ASP A 100 6.91 0.82 -10.80
C ASP A 100 7.03 2.34 -10.63
N SER A 101 7.95 2.75 -9.79
CA SER A 101 8.18 4.16 -9.46
C SER A 101 8.57 5.01 -10.67
N GLY A 102 9.36 4.46 -11.60
CA GLY A 102 9.76 5.15 -12.82
C GLY A 102 8.57 5.45 -13.71
N GLU A 103 7.76 4.41 -13.97
CA GLU A 103 6.53 4.53 -14.76
C GLU A 103 5.53 5.49 -14.12
N LEU A 104 5.42 5.50 -12.78
CA LEU A 104 4.53 6.40 -12.06
C LEU A 104 4.97 7.88 -12.12
N LEU A 105 6.25 8.15 -12.28
CA LEU A 105 6.78 9.50 -12.47
C LEU A 105 6.56 9.98 -13.92
N GLU A 106 6.67 9.08 -14.89
CA GLU A 106 6.44 9.38 -16.30
C GLU A 106 4.94 9.49 -16.65
N ARG A 107 4.08 8.79 -15.89
CA ARG A 107 2.64 8.68 -16.11
C ARG A 107 1.84 9.15 -14.89
N PRO A 108 1.85 10.48 -14.60
CA PRO A 108 1.19 11.03 -13.41
C PRO A 108 -0.31 10.75 -13.35
N GLU A 109 -0.96 10.51 -14.49
CA GLU A 109 -2.39 10.17 -14.58
C GLU A 109 -2.76 8.88 -13.81
N ILE A 110 -1.81 7.97 -13.58
CA ILE A 110 -2.05 6.76 -12.78
C ILE A 110 -2.28 7.11 -11.31
N LEU A 111 -1.43 7.97 -10.74
CA LEU A 111 -1.59 8.43 -9.36
C LEU A 111 -2.80 9.35 -9.20
N GLU A 112 -3.14 10.13 -10.22
CA GLU A 112 -4.32 10.99 -10.23
C GLU A 112 -5.61 10.14 -10.26
N GLY A 113 -5.66 9.08 -11.08
CA GLY A 113 -6.75 8.11 -11.12
C GLY A 113 -6.94 7.39 -9.78
N LEU A 114 -5.84 6.93 -9.17
CA LEU A 114 -5.85 6.35 -7.84
C LEU A 114 -6.41 7.34 -6.80
N ALA A 115 -5.96 8.60 -6.81
CA ALA A 115 -6.40 9.62 -5.87
C ALA A 115 -7.88 9.99 -6.04
N GLU A 116 -8.36 10.04 -7.28
CA GLU A 116 -9.77 10.30 -7.56
C GLU A 116 -10.67 9.12 -7.12
N MET A 117 -10.27 7.87 -7.40
CA MET A 117 -11.00 6.71 -6.91
C MET A 117 -10.99 6.64 -5.37
N TYR A 118 -9.88 7.00 -4.72
CA TYR A 118 -9.79 7.13 -3.27
C TYR A 118 -10.82 8.13 -2.73
N ARG A 119 -10.89 9.32 -3.34
CA ARG A 119 -11.85 10.37 -2.97
C ARG A 119 -13.30 9.86 -3.12
N ARG A 120 -13.65 9.25 -4.27
CA ARG A 120 -15.00 8.69 -4.52
C ARG A 120 -15.36 7.60 -3.51
N MET A 121 -14.44 6.65 -3.25
CA MET A 121 -14.65 5.58 -2.28
C MET A 121 -14.96 6.12 -0.87
N TYR A 122 -14.30 7.18 -0.44
CA TYR A 122 -14.60 7.79 0.87
C TYR A 122 -15.87 8.60 0.85
N ALA A 123 -16.17 9.31 -0.23
CA ALA A 123 -17.42 10.04 -0.41
C ALA A 123 -18.64 9.10 -0.34
N SER A 124 -18.56 7.89 -0.95
CA SER A 124 -19.61 6.87 -0.85
C SER A 124 -19.85 6.33 0.57
N LYS A 125 -18.91 6.59 1.50
CA LYS A 125 -19.01 6.29 2.94
C LYS A 125 -19.45 7.51 3.76
N GLY A 126 -19.82 8.62 3.11
CA GLY A 126 -20.15 9.88 3.78
C GLY A 126 -18.94 10.58 4.43
N LYS A 127 -17.73 10.31 3.96
CA LYS A 127 -16.48 10.87 4.48
C LYS A 127 -15.76 11.67 3.41
N GLU A 128 -15.18 12.79 3.80
CA GLU A 128 -14.26 13.53 2.95
C GLU A 128 -12.83 13.06 3.22
N ALA A 129 -12.12 12.63 2.19
CA ALA A 129 -10.74 12.20 2.29
C ALA A 129 -9.97 12.49 0.99
N PHE A 130 -8.74 12.96 1.14
CA PHE A 130 -7.85 13.29 0.04
C PHE A 130 -6.52 12.56 0.18
N MET A 131 -6.04 11.99 -0.92
CA MET A 131 -4.72 11.39 -0.97
C MET A 131 -3.65 12.49 -1.06
N ASN A 132 -2.57 12.32 -0.32
CA ASN A 132 -1.44 13.23 -0.39
C ASN A 132 -0.53 12.86 -1.58
N LEU A 133 -0.82 13.43 -2.76
CA LEU A 133 -0.04 13.15 -3.98
C LEU A 133 1.43 13.57 -3.88
N GLU A 134 1.78 14.62 -3.11
CA GLU A 134 3.19 14.99 -2.90
C GLU A 134 3.96 13.90 -2.14
N GLN A 135 3.31 13.27 -1.18
CA GLN A 135 3.89 12.12 -0.47
C GLN A 135 4.04 10.92 -1.41
N MET A 136 3.04 10.62 -2.23
CA MET A 136 3.12 9.52 -3.20
C MET A 136 4.23 9.75 -4.22
N ARG A 137 4.33 10.97 -4.76
CA ARG A 137 5.44 11.34 -5.67
C ARG A 137 6.80 11.28 -4.98
N ALA A 138 6.89 11.63 -3.69
CA ALA A 138 8.13 11.47 -2.93
C ALA A 138 8.54 10.00 -2.81
N TYR A 139 7.58 9.11 -2.55
CA TYR A 139 7.81 7.67 -2.52
C TYR A 139 8.28 7.13 -3.90
N ALA A 140 7.71 7.65 -4.99
CA ALA A 140 8.14 7.28 -6.34
C ALA A 140 9.55 7.78 -6.66
N ARG A 141 9.92 9.01 -6.27
CA ARG A 141 11.29 9.52 -6.48
C ARG A 141 12.36 8.69 -5.79
N GLU A 142 12.03 8.06 -4.66
CA GLU A 142 12.93 7.15 -3.93
C GLU A 142 12.89 5.71 -4.46
N GLY A 143 12.16 5.45 -5.56
CA GLY A 143 12.06 4.12 -6.16
C GLY A 143 11.21 3.13 -5.38
N ALA A 144 10.49 3.59 -4.35
CA ALA A 144 9.83 2.74 -3.37
C ALA A 144 8.32 2.53 -3.61
N LEU A 145 7.72 3.31 -4.51
CA LEU A 145 6.28 3.24 -4.79
C LEU A 145 5.98 2.27 -5.94
N TYR A 146 4.98 1.45 -5.72
CA TYR A 146 4.36 0.62 -6.76
C TYR A 146 2.86 0.89 -6.78
N CYS A 147 2.26 0.78 -7.96
CA CYS A 147 0.82 0.85 -8.14
C CYS A 147 0.37 -0.29 -9.06
N SER A 148 -0.80 -0.84 -8.80
CA SER A 148 -1.46 -1.75 -9.73
C SER A 148 -2.90 -1.35 -9.92
N ARG A 149 -3.49 -1.70 -11.07
CA ARG A 149 -4.90 -1.47 -11.35
C ARG A 149 -5.53 -2.58 -12.14
N VAL A 150 -6.84 -2.67 -12.03
CA VAL A 150 -7.69 -3.47 -12.91
C VAL A 150 -8.56 -2.56 -13.72
N ARG A 151 -8.59 -2.78 -15.05
CA ARG A 151 -9.47 -2.08 -16.00
C ARG A 151 -10.35 -3.06 -16.75
N LYS A 152 -11.53 -2.62 -17.11
CA LYS A 152 -12.42 -3.35 -18.00
C LYS A 152 -13.24 -2.37 -18.81
N ASP A 153 -13.33 -2.62 -20.12
CA ASP A 153 -14.11 -1.79 -21.08
C ASP A 153 -13.75 -0.29 -20.99
N GLY A 154 -12.46 0.02 -20.72
CA GLY A 154 -11.96 1.39 -20.60
C GLY A 154 -12.10 2.01 -19.20
N GLU A 155 -12.80 1.36 -18.27
CA GLU A 155 -13.03 1.86 -16.92
C GLU A 155 -12.06 1.24 -15.90
N ASP A 156 -11.56 2.05 -14.98
CA ASP A 156 -10.75 1.60 -13.85
C ASP A 156 -11.68 1.07 -12.74
N LEU A 157 -11.50 -0.21 -12.36
CA LEU A 157 -12.31 -0.89 -11.36
C LEU A 157 -11.70 -0.89 -9.96
N VAL A 158 -10.38 -1.07 -9.89
CA VAL A 158 -9.62 -1.22 -8.65
C VAL A 158 -8.23 -0.63 -8.82
N TYR A 159 -7.74 0.01 -7.78
CA TYR A 159 -6.32 0.38 -7.65
C TYR A 159 -5.75 -0.13 -6.32
N HIS A 160 -4.50 -0.60 -6.37
CA HIS A 160 -3.67 -0.78 -5.20
C HIS A 160 -2.44 0.12 -5.29
N SER A 161 -1.94 0.57 -4.15
CA SER A 161 -0.62 1.18 -4.05
C SER A 161 0.18 0.57 -2.91
N TYR A 162 1.48 0.43 -3.13
CA TYR A 162 2.40 -0.20 -2.20
C TYR A 162 3.63 0.66 -1.98
N LEU A 163 4.13 0.62 -0.76
CA LEU A 163 5.49 1.01 -0.47
C LEU A 163 6.32 -0.26 -0.29
N ALA A 164 7.46 -0.36 -0.96
CA ALA A 164 8.30 -1.53 -0.86
C ALA A 164 9.77 -1.18 -0.65
N ASP A 165 10.47 -2.05 0.06
CA ASP A 165 11.91 -2.13 0.13
C ASP A 165 12.42 -3.43 -0.53
N GLU A 166 13.62 -3.87 -0.20
CA GLU A 166 14.22 -5.11 -0.72
C GLU A 166 13.53 -6.37 -0.18
N THR A 167 12.76 -6.29 0.90
CA THR A 167 12.22 -7.43 1.63
C THR A 167 10.70 -7.46 1.72
N CYS A 168 10.07 -6.30 1.80
CA CYS A 168 8.66 -6.17 2.15
C CYS A 168 7.94 -5.23 1.17
N ALA A 169 6.79 -5.67 0.68
CA ALA A 169 5.82 -4.81 0.01
C ALA A 169 4.63 -4.56 0.95
N ARG A 170 4.45 -3.31 1.37
CA ARG A 170 3.35 -2.90 2.22
C ARG A 170 2.26 -2.21 1.43
N LEU A 171 1.04 -2.73 1.52
CA LEU A 171 -0.15 -2.11 0.96
C LEU A 171 -0.44 -0.79 1.69
N LEU A 172 -0.43 0.31 0.93
CA LEU A 172 -0.82 1.63 1.41
C LEU A 172 -2.31 1.88 1.19
N HIS A 173 -2.78 1.59 -0.01
CA HIS A 173 -4.17 1.79 -0.41
C HIS A 173 -4.68 0.62 -1.25
N SER A 174 -5.92 0.23 -0.98
CA SER A 174 -6.74 -0.62 -1.84
C SER A 174 -8.06 0.11 -2.02
N VAL A 175 -8.35 0.58 -3.22
CA VAL A 175 -9.51 1.40 -3.52
C VAL A 175 -10.29 0.87 -4.70
N SER A 176 -11.61 1.02 -4.65
CA SER A 176 -12.52 0.58 -5.70
C SER A 176 -13.86 1.31 -5.60
N ASP A 177 -14.57 1.36 -6.70
CA ASP A 177 -15.94 1.91 -6.75
C ASP A 177 -17.02 0.87 -6.40
N PHE A 178 -16.71 -0.07 -5.51
CA PHE A 178 -17.59 -1.19 -5.14
C PHE A 178 -19.01 -0.77 -4.77
N ARG A 179 -19.18 0.35 -4.07
CA ARG A 179 -20.49 0.83 -3.59
C ARG A 179 -21.31 1.51 -4.68
N GLU A 180 -20.63 2.11 -5.65
CA GLU A 180 -21.26 2.85 -6.76
C GLU A 180 -21.51 1.95 -7.98
N SER A 181 -20.86 0.79 -8.04
CA SER A 181 -20.97 -0.13 -9.17
C SER A 181 -22.25 -0.94 -9.16
N GLN A 182 -22.82 -1.15 -10.36
CA GLN A 182 -23.93 -2.08 -10.56
C GLN A 182 -23.48 -3.56 -10.46
N ASP A 183 -22.19 -3.88 -10.68
CA ASP A 183 -21.60 -5.21 -10.53
C ASP A 183 -20.53 -5.25 -9.42
N GLY A 184 -20.96 -5.14 -8.17
CA GLY A 184 -20.07 -5.26 -7.02
C GLY A 184 -19.37 -6.63 -6.93
N ALA A 185 -19.97 -7.69 -7.51
CA ALA A 185 -19.35 -9.00 -7.54
C ALA A 185 -18.11 -9.02 -8.47
N LEU A 186 -18.17 -8.36 -9.62
CA LEU A 186 -17.04 -8.18 -10.51
C LEU A 186 -15.90 -7.43 -9.81
N ILE A 187 -16.21 -6.30 -9.17
CA ILE A 187 -15.21 -5.49 -8.47
C ILE A 187 -14.57 -6.27 -7.30
N SER A 188 -15.37 -7.02 -6.54
CA SER A 188 -14.85 -7.87 -5.46
C SER A 188 -13.86 -8.91 -6.00
N ARG A 189 -14.20 -9.60 -7.11
CA ARG A 189 -13.30 -10.56 -7.75
C ARG A 189 -12.07 -9.88 -8.32
N ALA A 190 -12.22 -8.74 -8.99
CA ALA A 190 -11.12 -7.93 -9.52
C ALA A 190 -10.12 -7.56 -8.42
N ASN A 191 -10.60 -7.06 -7.28
CA ASN A 191 -9.78 -6.70 -6.14
C ASN A 191 -8.98 -7.90 -5.59
N ARG A 192 -9.64 -9.06 -5.39
CA ARG A 192 -8.95 -10.27 -4.90
C ARG A 192 -7.96 -10.85 -5.93
N GLY A 193 -8.33 -10.83 -7.20
CA GLY A 193 -7.44 -11.22 -8.28
C GLY A 193 -6.23 -10.33 -8.38
N LEU A 194 -6.39 -9.02 -8.18
CA LEU A 194 -5.28 -8.06 -8.19
C LEU A 194 -4.32 -8.30 -7.02
N HIS A 195 -4.82 -8.49 -5.78
CA HIS A 195 -3.97 -8.87 -4.65
C HIS A 195 -3.14 -10.12 -4.92
N TRP A 196 -3.75 -11.15 -5.54
CA TRP A 196 -3.04 -12.36 -5.89
C TRP A 196 -1.94 -12.12 -6.93
N GLU A 197 -2.22 -11.36 -7.98
CA GLU A 197 -1.22 -10.96 -8.97
C GLU A 197 -0.09 -10.13 -8.37
N ASP A 198 -0.43 -9.18 -7.49
CA ASP A 198 0.56 -8.34 -6.81
C ASP A 198 1.50 -9.18 -5.93
N MET A 199 0.98 -10.15 -5.16
CA MET A 199 1.80 -11.08 -4.39
C MET A 199 2.78 -11.86 -5.27
N LYS A 200 2.30 -12.41 -6.40
CA LYS A 200 3.17 -13.13 -7.35
C LYS A 200 4.26 -12.23 -7.94
N ARG A 201 3.92 -10.98 -8.28
CA ARG A 201 4.87 -10.02 -8.83
C ARG A 201 5.93 -9.63 -7.83
N PHE A 202 5.56 -9.38 -6.57
CA PHE A 202 6.52 -9.08 -5.51
C PHE A 202 7.39 -10.29 -5.17
N ALA A 203 6.84 -11.51 -5.10
CA ALA A 203 7.62 -12.74 -4.94
C ALA A 203 8.64 -12.90 -6.07
N LYS A 204 8.24 -12.67 -7.33
CA LYS A 204 9.14 -12.72 -8.50
C LYS A 204 10.24 -11.64 -8.46
N LYS A 205 9.99 -10.50 -7.83
CA LYS A 205 11.00 -9.45 -7.57
C LYS A 205 11.94 -9.81 -6.41
N GLY A 206 11.72 -10.92 -5.70
CA GLY A 206 12.56 -11.40 -4.60
C GLY A 206 12.15 -10.91 -3.21
N LEU A 207 11.00 -10.24 -3.07
CA LEU A 207 10.51 -9.83 -1.76
C LEU A 207 10.02 -11.04 -0.97
N SER A 208 10.23 -11.00 0.36
CA SER A 208 9.89 -12.09 1.28
C SER A 208 8.53 -11.90 1.96
N VAL A 209 8.05 -10.65 2.04
CA VAL A 209 6.87 -10.31 2.84
C VAL A 209 5.89 -9.45 2.04
N TYR A 210 4.63 -9.85 2.07
CA TYR A 210 3.51 -9.00 1.67
C TYR A 210 2.76 -8.55 2.92
N ASP A 211 2.83 -7.25 3.22
CA ASP A 211 2.12 -6.62 4.32
C ASP A 211 0.77 -6.06 3.82
N TRP A 212 -0.32 -6.61 4.30
CA TRP A 212 -1.69 -6.22 3.94
C TRP A 212 -2.10 -4.81 4.38
N GLY A 213 -1.20 -4.09 5.06
CA GLY A 213 -1.49 -2.77 5.59
C GLY A 213 -2.45 -2.82 6.77
N GLY A 214 -3.22 -1.73 6.95
CA GLY A 214 -4.13 -1.59 8.07
C GLY A 214 -5.31 -2.56 8.01
N ILE A 215 -5.46 -3.38 9.05
CA ILE A 215 -6.66 -4.19 9.25
C ILE A 215 -7.40 -3.71 10.50
N SER A 216 -8.70 -4.03 10.59
CA SER A 216 -9.49 -3.81 11.80
C SER A 216 -8.86 -4.51 12.99
N ASN A 217 -8.99 -3.91 14.19
CA ASN A 217 -8.52 -4.56 15.41
C ASN A 217 -9.23 -5.91 15.59
N PRO A 218 -8.51 -7.04 15.66
CA PRO A 218 -9.13 -8.36 15.84
C PRO A 218 -9.94 -8.49 17.15
N GLU A 219 -9.58 -7.72 18.18
CA GLU A 219 -10.23 -7.74 19.50
C GLU A 219 -11.44 -6.79 19.57
N ALA A 220 -11.53 -5.84 18.64
CA ALA A 220 -12.65 -4.89 18.52
C ALA A 220 -13.04 -4.72 17.05
N PRO A 221 -13.64 -5.74 16.42
CA PRO A 221 -14.10 -5.63 15.05
C PRO A 221 -15.24 -4.60 14.98
N ASN A 222 -15.16 -3.71 13.96
CA ASN A 222 -16.20 -2.71 13.66
C ASN A 222 -17.49 -3.36 13.20
#